data_95733fa4946dfc078fe3101de622a26a
#
_entry.id   95733fa4946dfc078fe3101de622a26a
#
_cell.length_a   1.000
_cell.length_b   1.000
_cell.length_c   1.000
_cell.angle_alpha   90.00
_cell.angle_beta   90.00
_cell.angle_gamma   90.00
#
_symmetry.space_group_name_H-M   'P 1'
#
loop_
_entity.id
_entity.type
_entity.pdbx_description
1 polymer ?
#
loop_
_entity_poly.entity_id
_entity_poly.type
_entity_poly.pdbx_seq_one_letter_code
_entity_poly.pdbx_strand_id
1 'polypeptide(L)'
;FSGMVANESGEHYGYIFEMDADFSHDPKDLPRLYAATHDEGNDVAVGSRYVSGVNVVNWPIGRVLMSYFASQYVRIVTGFRVHDTTAGFVCYKRRVLETIALDAIRFKGYAFQIEMKYTSHKIGFKIKEVPVIFVNRREGVSKMNGGIFGEAFFGVIRLRLDGWLR
;
A
#
# COMPACT_ATOMS: atom_id res chain seq x y z
N PHE A 1 -10.36 -2.34 -12.36
CA PHE A 1 -10.20 -3.71 -11.78
C PHE A 1 -11.32 -4.69 -12.19
N SER A 2 -11.90 -4.54 -13.35
CA SER A 2 -12.81 -5.56 -13.91
C SER A 2 -12.11 -6.84 -14.36
N GLY A 3 -10.91 -7.09 -13.90
CA GLY A 3 -10.06 -8.19 -14.31
C GLY A 3 -9.44 -8.97 -13.16
N MET A 4 -10.17 -9.28 -12.11
CA MET A 4 -9.83 -10.46 -11.31
C MET A 4 -10.18 -11.70 -12.13
N VAL A 5 -9.28 -12.03 -13.04
CA VAL A 5 -9.47 -13.11 -14.02
C VAL A 5 -9.33 -14.43 -13.27
N ALA A 6 -10.31 -15.30 -13.44
CA ALA A 6 -10.12 -16.72 -13.16
C ALA A 6 -8.99 -17.24 -14.06
N ASN A 7 -8.24 -18.25 -13.60
CA ASN A 7 -7.31 -18.97 -14.47
C ASN A 7 -8.08 -19.69 -15.59
N GLU A 8 -7.37 -20.28 -16.55
CA GLU A 8 -7.99 -20.99 -17.68
C GLU A 8 -8.92 -22.16 -17.25
N SER A 9 -8.76 -22.66 -16.03
CA SER A 9 -9.65 -23.68 -15.41
C SER A 9 -10.90 -23.11 -14.72
N GLY A 10 -11.09 -21.79 -14.73
CA GLY A 10 -12.21 -21.12 -14.06
C GLY A 10 -12.03 -20.96 -12.55
N GLU A 11 -10.87 -21.32 -12.00
CA GLU A 11 -10.55 -21.11 -10.59
C GLU A 11 -10.12 -19.67 -10.35
N HIS A 12 -10.54 -19.13 -9.23
CA HIS A 12 -10.21 -17.77 -8.86
C HIS A 12 -8.93 -17.73 -8.02
N TYR A 13 -8.07 -16.74 -8.31
CA TYR A 13 -6.88 -16.51 -7.49
C TYR A 13 -7.24 -16.15 -6.05
N GLY A 14 -6.60 -16.80 -5.08
CA GLY A 14 -6.83 -16.55 -3.66
C GLY A 14 -6.09 -15.33 -3.12
N TYR A 15 -5.00 -14.93 -3.79
CA TYR A 15 -4.10 -13.84 -3.40
C TYR A 15 -3.78 -12.96 -4.61
N ILE A 16 -3.77 -11.65 -4.38
CA ILE A 16 -3.49 -10.66 -5.41
C ILE A 16 -2.32 -9.80 -4.93
N PHE A 17 -1.29 -9.68 -5.76
CA PHE A 17 -0.15 -8.83 -5.50
C PHE A 17 -0.23 -7.55 -6.31
N GLU A 18 0.09 -6.45 -5.65
CA GLU A 18 0.39 -5.17 -6.28
C GLU A 18 1.89 -4.91 -6.15
N MET A 19 2.54 -4.51 -7.23
CA MET A 19 3.97 -4.31 -7.30
C MET A 19 4.32 -3.36 -8.44
N ASP A 20 5.27 -2.44 -8.22
CA ASP A 20 5.78 -1.57 -9.28
C ASP A 20 6.69 -2.38 -10.25
N ALA A 21 6.55 -2.13 -11.56
CA ALA A 21 7.32 -2.79 -12.62
C ALA A 21 8.61 -2.03 -13.00
N ASP A 22 9.18 -1.25 -12.08
CA ASP A 22 10.36 -0.39 -12.30
C ASP A 22 11.64 -0.91 -11.61
N PHE A 23 11.65 -2.19 -11.22
CA PHE A 23 12.74 -2.87 -10.52
C PHE A 23 13.08 -2.28 -9.15
N SER A 24 12.20 -1.50 -8.55
CA SER A 24 12.40 -0.96 -7.20
C SER A 24 12.08 -1.98 -6.09
N HIS A 25 11.26 -2.98 -6.39
CA HIS A 25 10.92 -4.09 -5.51
C HIS A 25 11.65 -5.38 -5.92
N ASP A 26 12.18 -6.12 -4.96
CA ASP A 26 12.78 -7.43 -5.22
C ASP A 26 11.67 -8.51 -5.27
N PRO A 27 11.51 -9.24 -6.39
CA PRO A 27 10.56 -10.35 -6.49
C PRO A 27 10.79 -11.46 -5.45
N LYS A 28 12.00 -11.58 -4.88
CA LYS A 28 12.31 -12.53 -3.80
C LYS A 28 11.53 -12.25 -2.51
N ASP A 29 10.96 -11.07 -2.34
CA ASP A 29 10.11 -10.74 -1.22
C ASP A 29 8.65 -11.22 -1.38
N LEU A 30 8.21 -11.61 -2.61
CA LEU A 30 6.86 -12.14 -2.85
C LEU A 30 6.51 -13.34 -1.95
N PRO A 31 7.37 -14.37 -1.79
CA PRO A 31 7.08 -15.48 -0.87
C PRO A 31 6.91 -15.03 0.59
N ARG A 32 7.61 -14.00 1.04
CA ARG A 32 7.51 -13.47 2.40
C ARG A 32 6.18 -12.75 2.64
N LEU A 33 5.71 -11.96 1.66
CA LEU A 33 4.39 -11.33 1.72
C LEU A 33 3.28 -12.39 1.65
N TYR A 34 3.46 -13.43 0.81
CA TYR A 34 2.53 -14.55 0.75
C TYR A 34 2.43 -15.28 2.08
N ALA A 35 3.55 -15.66 2.70
CA ALA A 35 3.58 -16.34 3.99
C ALA A 35 2.90 -15.49 5.08
N ALA A 36 3.11 -14.18 5.11
CA ALA A 36 2.46 -13.28 6.06
C ALA A 36 0.92 -13.29 5.93
N THR A 37 0.39 -13.51 4.73
CA THR A 37 -1.07 -13.61 4.51
C THR A 37 -1.57 -15.05 4.65
N HIS A 38 -0.88 -16.03 4.09
CA HIS A 38 -1.30 -17.44 4.08
C HIS A 38 -1.06 -18.12 5.42
N ASP A 39 0.20 -18.15 5.87
CA ASP A 39 0.63 -18.94 7.02
C ASP A 39 0.34 -18.24 8.35
N GLU A 40 0.53 -16.93 8.43
CA GLU A 40 0.28 -16.15 9.65
C GLU A 40 -1.18 -15.66 9.78
N GLY A 41 -2.02 -15.90 8.77
CA GLY A 41 -3.45 -15.61 8.84
C GLY A 41 -3.84 -14.13 8.74
N ASN A 42 -2.93 -13.24 8.29
CA ASN A 42 -3.27 -11.84 8.01
C ASN A 42 -4.05 -11.73 6.69
N ASP A 43 -4.75 -10.62 6.51
CA ASP A 43 -5.58 -10.38 5.31
C ASP A 43 -4.84 -9.58 4.25
N VAL A 44 -3.94 -8.71 4.70
CA VAL A 44 -3.10 -7.85 3.88
C VAL A 44 -1.67 -7.91 4.39
N ALA A 45 -0.69 -8.12 3.51
CA ALA A 45 0.72 -7.95 3.81
C ALA A 45 1.29 -6.79 3.02
N VAL A 46 1.94 -5.85 3.71
CA VAL A 46 2.54 -4.64 3.14
C VAL A 46 4.05 -4.76 3.20
N GLY A 47 4.72 -4.69 2.05
CA GLY A 47 6.17 -4.56 1.97
C GLY A 47 6.57 -3.16 2.44
N SER A 48 7.07 -3.08 3.67
CA SER A 48 7.31 -1.82 4.37
C SER A 48 8.78 -1.43 4.37
N ARG A 49 9.06 -0.18 4.00
CA ARG A 49 10.39 0.44 4.07
C ARG A 49 10.72 0.91 5.49
N TYR A 50 9.71 1.02 6.37
CA TYR A 50 9.84 1.76 7.63
C TYR A 50 9.55 0.94 8.89
N VAL A 51 9.05 -0.28 8.78
CA VAL A 51 8.66 -1.11 9.96
C VAL A 51 9.86 -1.55 10.81
N SER A 52 11.04 -1.72 10.20
CA SER A 52 12.29 -2.11 10.88
C SER A 52 13.42 -1.09 10.72
N GLY A 53 13.07 0.20 10.61
CA GLY A 53 14.02 1.28 10.30
C GLY A 53 13.79 1.83 8.91
N VAL A 54 14.81 2.46 8.30
CA VAL A 54 14.72 3.04 6.96
C VAL A 54 15.45 2.11 5.97
N ASN A 55 14.69 1.35 5.20
CA ASN A 55 15.20 0.33 4.28
C ASN A 55 15.08 0.81 2.81
N VAL A 56 15.84 1.84 2.46
CA VAL A 56 15.91 2.36 1.10
C VAL A 56 17.35 2.49 0.62
N VAL A 57 17.59 2.21 -0.66
CA VAL A 57 18.91 2.26 -1.28
C VAL A 57 18.92 3.28 -2.40
N ASN A 58 19.96 4.11 -2.43
CA ASN A 58 20.19 5.13 -3.46
C ASN A 58 19.09 6.20 -3.58
N TRP A 59 18.38 6.51 -2.48
CA TRP A 59 17.45 7.64 -2.46
C TRP A 59 18.13 8.91 -1.98
N PRO A 60 17.85 10.06 -2.63
CA PRO A 60 18.21 11.35 -2.05
C PRO A 60 17.55 11.53 -0.66
N ILE A 61 18.29 12.09 0.28
CA ILE A 61 17.82 12.24 1.67
C ILE A 61 16.50 13.00 1.76
N GLY A 62 16.30 14.03 0.93
CA GLY A 62 15.04 14.78 0.88
C GLY A 62 13.84 13.90 0.51
N ARG A 63 14.01 12.92 -0.39
CA ARG A 63 12.97 11.96 -0.75
C ARG A 63 12.67 10.99 0.39
N VAL A 64 13.70 10.55 1.11
CA VAL A 64 13.53 9.69 2.31
C VAL A 64 12.71 10.41 3.35
N LEU A 65 13.12 11.63 3.72
CA LEU A 65 12.42 12.45 4.72
C LEU A 65 10.97 12.72 4.33
N MET A 66 10.76 13.13 3.08
CA MET A 66 9.41 13.42 2.57
C MET A 66 8.49 12.20 2.62
N SER A 67 8.97 11.03 2.18
CA SER A 67 8.19 9.78 2.21
C SER A 67 7.92 9.33 3.66
N TYR A 68 8.91 9.44 4.54
CA TYR A 68 8.76 9.11 5.94
C TYR A 68 7.73 10.02 6.63
N PHE A 69 7.88 11.35 6.49
CA PHE A 69 6.95 12.30 7.10
C PHE A 69 5.54 12.21 6.51
N ALA A 70 5.39 11.90 5.21
CA ALA A 70 4.09 11.63 4.63
C ALA A 70 3.38 10.45 5.34
N SER A 71 4.10 9.35 5.59
CA SER A 71 3.54 8.22 6.35
C SER A 71 3.22 8.59 7.80
N GLN A 72 4.08 9.37 8.48
CA GLN A 72 3.79 9.85 9.84
C GLN A 72 2.55 10.75 9.89
N TYR A 73 2.41 11.66 8.94
CA TYR A 73 1.22 12.51 8.81
C TYR A 73 -0.07 11.67 8.70
N VAL A 74 -0.08 10.68 7.81
CA VAL A 74 -1.24 9.77 7.67
C VAL A 74 -1.56 9.08 8.98
N ARG A 75 -0.55 8.55 9.67
CA ARG A 75 -0.71 7.87 10.97
C ARG A 75 -1.31 8.78 12.03
N ILE A 76 -0.81 10.01 12.14
CA ILE A 76 -1.29 11.00 13.13
C ILE A 76 -2.74 11.39 12.83
N VAL A 77 -3.04 11.73 11.59
CA VAL A 77 -4.38 12.21 11.20
C VAL A 77 -5.43 11.11 11.29
N THR A 78 -5.10 9.91 10.84
CA THR A 78 -6.08 8.80 10.74
C THR A 78 -6.11 7.87 11.95
N GLY A 79 -5.06 7.87 12.79
CA GLY A 79 -4.85 6.89 13.83
C GLY A 79 -4.42 5.51 13.30
N PHE A 80 -4.13 5.40 12.00
CA PHE A 80 -3.75 4.16 11.34
C PHE A 80 -2.31 3.76 11.71
N ARG A 81 -2.11 2.51 12.14
CA ARG A 81 -0.83 2.08 12.74
C ARG A 81 0.22 1.57 11.76
N VAL A 82 -0.09 1.44 10.47
CA VAL A 82 0.88 1.01 9.46
C VAL A 82 1.98 2.06 9.30
N HIS A 83 3.25 1.65 9.33
CA HIS A 83 4.41 2.54 9.26
C HIS A 83 4.63 3.06 7.84
N ASP A 84 4.41 2.23 6.84
CA ASP A 84 4.55 2.60 5.42
C ASP A 84 3.20 2.66 4.71
N THR A 85 2.51 3.76 4.93
CA THR A 85 1.16 3.96 4.38
C THR A 85 1.15 4.16 2.87
N THR A 86 2.28 4.57 2.29
CA THR A 86 2.43 4.86 0.85
C THR A 86 3.06 3.72 0.06
N ALA A 87 3.36 2.58 0.70
CA ALA A 87 3.94 1.42 0.02
C ALA A 87 3.02 0.88 -1.08
N GLY A 88 3.57 0.61 -2.26
CA GLY A 88 2.89 0.01 -3.41
C GLY A 88 3.17 -1.49 -3.58
N PHE A 89 3.93 -2.10 -2.67
CA PHE A 89 4.17 -3.54 -2.67
C PHE A 89 3.29 -4.21 -1.64
N VAL A 90 2.20 -4.81 -2.09
CA VAL A 90 1.15 -5.31 -1.20
C VAL A 90 0.62 -6.65 -1.70
N CYS A 91 0.37 -7.57 -0.78
CA CYS A 91 -0.37 -8.80 -1.02
C CYS A 91 -1.73 -8.71 -0.32
N TYR A 92 -2.81 -8.91 -1.06
CA TYR A 92 -4.17 -8.96 -0.55
C TYR A 92 -4.73 -10.38 -0.65
N LYS A 93 -5.41 -10.86 0.38
CA LYS A 93 -6.38 -11.94 0.19
C LYS A 93 -7.50 -11.47 -0.71
N ARG A 94 -7.97 -12.32 -1.61
CA ARG A 94 -9.07 -12.02 -2.52
C ARG A 94 -10.28 -11.41 -1.81
N ARG A 95 -10.69 -11.98 -0.67
CA ARG A 95 -11.83 -11.50 0.13
C ARG A 95 -11.75 -10.03 0.51
N VAL A 96 -10.53 -9.48 0.67
CA VAL A 96 -10.33 -8.06 0.97
C VAL A 96 -10.81 -7.20 -0.19
N LEU A 97 -10.38 -7.54 -1.42
CA LEU A 97 -10.74 -6.80 -2.63
C LEU A 97 -12.21 -6.98 -3.02
N GLU A 98 -12.80 -8.12 -2.71
CA GLU A 98 -14.23 -8.37 -2.91
C GLU A 98 -15.09 -7.60 -1.90
N THR A 99 -14.60 -7.37 -0.69
CA THR A 99 -15.33 -6.63 0.37
C THR A 99 -15.20 -5.12 0.18
N ILE A 100 -14.05 -4.64 -0.30
CA ILE A 100 -13.86 -3.22 -0.58
C ILE A 100 -14.63 -2.88 -1.86
N ALA A 101 -15.51 -1.88 -1.77
CA ALA A 101 -16.16 -1.30 -2.94
C ALA A 101 -15.11 -0.54 -3.78
N LEU A 102 -14.39 -1.25 -4.65
CA LEU A 102 -13.27 -0.70 -5.42
C LEU A 102 -13.69 0.52 -6.26
N ASP A 103 -14.93 0.53 -6.75
CA ASP A 103 -15.51 1.66 -7.50
C ASP A 103 -15.72 2.91 -6.62
N ALA A 104 -15.74 2.74 -5.29
CA ALA A 104 -15.83 3.85 -4.35
C ALA A 104 -14.47 4.42 -3.93
N ILE A 105 -13.36 3.78 -4.34
CA ILE A 105 -12.01 4.30 -4.15
C ILE A 105 -11.80 5.51 -5.05
N ARG A 106 -11.45 6.64 -4.45
CA ARG A 106 -11.49 7.97 -5.10
C ARG A 106 -10.13 8.46 -5.55
N PHE A 107 -9.09 8.09 -4.81
CA PHE A 107 -7.76 8.63 -5.02
C PHE A 107 -6.94 7.82 -6.02
N LYS A 108 -5.92 8.46 -6.58
CA LYS A 108 -4.96 7.87 -7.52
C LYS A 108 -3.53 7.92 -6.95
N GLY A 109 -2.61 7.16 -7.52
CA GLY A 109 -1.20 7.17 -7.14
C GLY A 109 -0.96 6.86 -5.67
N TYR A 110 -0.17 7.68 -4.97
CA TYR A 110 0.15 7.42 -3.55
C TYR A 110 -1.06 7.50 -2.62
N ALA A 111 -2.01 8.39 -2.91
CA ALA A 111 -3.22 8.51 -2.11
C ALA A 111 -4.11 7.28 -2.24
N PHE A 112 -4.12 6.61 -3.40
CA PHE A 112 -4.76 5.31 -3.60
C PHE A 112 -4.20 4.26 -2.63
N GLN A 113 -2.88 4.20 -2.48
CA GLN A 113 -2.23 3.26 -1.56
C GLN A 113 -2.64 3.46 -0.11
N ILE A 114 -2.80 4.72 0.28
CA ILE A 114 -3.26 5.09 1.62
C ILE A 114 -4.72 4.68 1.80
N GLU A 115 -5.59 5.02 0.84
CA GLU A 115 -7.02 4.74 0.88
C GLU A 115 -7.31 3.24 0.97
N MET A 116 -6.66 2.42 0.14
CA MET A 116 -6.83 0.98 0.13
C MET A 116 -6.48 0.33 1.47
N LYS A 117 -5.31 0.68 2.03
CA LYS A 117 -4.89 0.14 3.34
C LYS A 117 -5.76 0.64 4.48
N TYR A 118 -6.10 1.93 4.47
CA TYR A 118 -6.96 2.52 5.50
C TYR A 118 -8.37 1.93 5.47
N THR A 119 -8.95 1.76 4.28
CA THR A 119 -10.27 1.12 4.11
C THR A 119 -10.24 -0.33 4.59
N SER A 120 -9.20 -1.10 4.21
CA SER A 120 -9.00 -2.47 4.72
C SER A 120 -8.98 -2.50 6.25
N HIS A 121 -8.25 -1.58 6.87
CA HIS A 121 -8.18 -1.46 8.33
C HIS A 121 -9.55 -1.10 8.96
N LYS A 122 -10.28 -0.17 8.38
CA LYS A 122 -11.59 0.27 8.87
C LYS A 122 -12.64 -0.84 8.82
N ILE A 123 -12.59 -1.71 7.82
CA ILE A 123 -13.45 -2.89 7.69
C ILE A 123 -13.08 -3.97 8.73
N GLY A 124 -11.89 -3.89 9.32
CA GLY A 124 -11.42 -4.82 10.36
C GLY A 124 -10.47 -5.90 9.85
N PHE A 125 -9.94 -5.78 8.63
CA PHE A 125 -8.94 -6.71 8.13
C PHE A 125 -7.60 -6.56 8.85
N LYS A 126 -6.94 -7.70 9.09
CA LYS A 126 -5.61 -7.75 9.71
C LYS A 126 -4.54 -7.40 8.70
N ILE A 127 -3.74 -6.37 9.02
CA ILE A 127 -2.64 -5.90 8.16
C ILE A 127 -1.31 -6.18 8.86
N LYS A 128 -0.40 -6.85 8.15
CA LYS A 128 0.97 -7.13 8.58
C LYS A 128 1.94 -6.35 7.71
N GLU A 129 2.91 -5.70 8.33
CA GLU A 129 4.05 -5.13 7.61
C GLU A 129 5.20 -6.13 7.58
N VAL A 130 5.76 -6.34 6.40
CA VAL A 130 6.95 -7.17 6.14
C VAL A 130 8.08 -6.24 5.73
N PRO A 131 9.22 -6.21 6.44
CA PRO A 131 10.32 -5.33 6.06
C PRO A 131 10.89 -5.74 4.70
N VAL A 132 10.96 -4.78 3.78
CA VAL A 132 11.55 -4.96 2.45
C VAL A 132 12.56 -3.85 2.16
N ILE A 133 13.55 -4.14 1.32
CA ILE A 133 14.51 -3.15 0.85
C ILE A 133 14.01 -2.56 -0.46
N PHE A 134 13.84 -1.26 -0.49
CA PHE A 134 13.43 -0.54 -1.69
C PHE A 134 14.66 0.09 -2.36
N VAL A 135 14.92 -0.28 -3.59
CA VAL A 135 16.02 0.28 -4.39
C VAL A 135 15.48 1.42 -5.25
N ASN A 136 16.28 2.48 -5.44
CA ASN A 136 15.86 3.53 -6.37
C ASN A 136 15.65 2.94 -7.77
N ARG A 137 14.53 3.30 -8.41
CA ARG A 137 14.18 2.82 -9.75
C ARG A 137 15.34 3.01 -10.72
N ARG A 138 15.57 2.03 -11.57
CA ARG A 138 16.57 2.11 -12.63
C ARG A 138 16.05 2.79 -13.88
N GLU A 139 14.73 2.77 -14.07
CA GLU A 139 14.05 3.36 -15.23
C GLU A 139 12.86 4.21 -14.81
N GLY A 140 12.54 5.20 -15.61
CA GLY A 140 11.40 6.10 -15.43
C GLY A 140 11.69 7.35 -14.59
N VAL A 141 10.89 8.37 -14.80
CA VAL A 141 10.96 9.66 -14.09
C VAL A 141 9.92 9.68 -12.97
N SER A 142 10.30 10.23 -11.83
CA SER A 142 9.35 10.40 -10.72
C SER A 142 8.20 11.32 -11.14
N LYS A 143 6.96 10.84 -11.08
CA LYS A 143 5.75 11.62 -11.38
C LYS A 143 5.30 12.51 -10.20
N MET A 144 6.14 12.68 -9.18
CA MET A 144 5.81 13.53 -8.03
C MET A 144 5.88 15.01 -8.43
N ASN A 145 4.72 15.65 -8.45
CA ASN A 145 4.61 17.10 -8.55
C ASN A 145 3.83 17.66 -7.34
N GLY A 146 3.93 18.97 -7.11
CA GLY A 146 3.30 19.62 -5.95
C GLY A 146 1.76 19.46 -5.86
N GLY A 147 1.08 19.29 -6.99
CA GLY A 147 -0.36 19.08 -7.05
C GLY A 147 -0.78 17.74 -6.44
N ILE A 148 -0.04 16.66 -6.71
CA ILE A 148 -0.28 15.33 -6.15
C ILE A 148 -0.10 15.34 -4.62
N PHE A 149 0.83 16.15 -4.12
CA PHE A 149 1.05 16.31 -2.68
C PHE A 149 -0.14 16.98 -1.99
N GLY A 150 -0.65 18.08 -2.56
CA GLY A 150 -1.82 18.80 -2.04
C GLY A 150 -3.07 17.91 -2.03
N GLU A 151 -3.32 17.19 -3.12
CA GLU A 151 -4.43 16.26 -3.22
C GLU A 151 -4.35 15.16 -2.15
N ALA A 152 -3.17 14.57 -1.95
CA ALA A 152 -2.96 13.54 -0.93
C ALA A 152 -3.13 14.11 0.48
N PHE A 153 -2.65 15.33 0.76
CA PHE A 153 -2.77 15.97 2.05
C PHE A 153 -4.22 16.19 2.46
N PHE A 154 -5.02 16.85 1.62
CA PHE A 154 -6.44 17.08 1.90
C PHE A 154 -7.25 15.77 1.82
N GLY A 155 -6.85 14.83 0.96
CA GLY A 155 -7.45 13.52 0.83
C GLY A 155 -7.40 12.71 2.14
N VAL A 156 -6.29 12.74 2.86
CA VAL A 156 -6.15 12.05 4.15
C VAL A 156 -7.08 12.63 5.22
N ILE A 157 -7.22 13.95 5.28
CA ILE A 157 -8.18 14.60 6.20
C ILE A 157 -9.60 14.14 5.86
N ARG A 158 -9.96 14.14 4.58
CA ARG A 158 -11.27 13.68 4.11
C ARG A 158 -11.53 12.21 4.45
N LEU A 159 -10.55 11.33 4.24
CA LEU A 159 -10.65 9.92 4.65
C LEU A 159 -10.96 9.75 6.14
N ARG A 160 -10.37 10.60 6.98
CA ARG A 160 -10.66 10.59 8.42
C ARG A 160 -12.10 11.01 8.71
N LEU A 161 -12.57 12.07 8.06
CA LEU A 161 -13.94 12.59 8.25
C LEU A 161 -14.99 11.64 7.68
N ASP A 162 -14.82 11.13 6.46
CA ASP A 162 -15.72 10.16 5.84
C ASP A 162 -15.79 8.84 6.65
N GLY A 163 -14.67 8.45 7.29
CA GLY A 163 -14.63 7.29 8.19
C GLY A 163 -15.35 7.50 9.54
N TRP A 164 -15.77 8.70 9.85
CA TRP A 164 -16.63 9.03 11.02
C TRP A 164 -18.13 9.00 10.69
N LEU A 165 -18.45 9.16 9.40
CA LEU A 165 -19.83 9.26 8.91
C LEU A 165 -20.39 7.94 8.37
N ARG A 166 -19.60 6.85 8.42
CA ARG A 166 -19.97 5.48 8.06
C ARG A 166 -19.67 4.55 9.23
#